data_77171caf5b086fcaaa71993ac7ab2de4
#
_entry.id   77171caf5b086fcaaa71993ac7ab2de4
#
_cell.length_a   1.000
_cell.length_b   1.000
_cell.length_c   1.000
_cell.angle_alpha   90.00
_cell.angle_beta   90.00
_cell.angle_gamma   90.00
#
_symmetry.space_group_name_H-M   'P 1'
#
loop_
_entity.id
_entity.type
_entity.pdbx_description
1 polymer ?
#
loop_
_entity_poly.entity_id
_entity_poly.type
_entity_poly.pdbx_seq_one_letter_code
_entity_poly.pdbx_strand_id
1 'polypeptide(L)'
;VALNLDENGALWILTKGGLHSMNISNRKITSYPYKQGFSYRNMTRIGKKLYLGTMDHGLLCFDISTGEFKENIIDLGCNVIMSLSSDEKNLLYIGTDGNGVHFVSANNMKIVRSFCYESGNKQAIRSNSVYALLVDREGVIWIGFYQLGLDYTLYQSGLFSTYAYLPYFDSKEMPVRAIAVSKDEKLIGS
;
A
#
# COMPACT_ATOMS: atom_id res chain seq x y z
N VAL A 1 9.03 7.43 -5.28
CA VAL A 1 8.18 8.63 -5.09
C VAL A 1 6.73 8.18 -5.03
N ALA A 2 5.98 8.66 -4.04
CA ALA A 2 4.54 8.48 -3.97
C ALA A 2 3.84 9.84 -3.93
N LEU A 3 2.65 9.91 -4.53
CA LEU A 3 1.87 11.13 -4.63
C LEU A 3 0.46 10.90 -4.08
N ASN A 4 -0.09 11.89 -3.40
CA ASN A 4 -1.48 11.87 -2.95
C ASN A 4 -2.05 13.29 -2.96
N LEU A 5 -3.24 13.47 -3.52
CA LEU A 5 -3.93 14.75 -3.54
C LEU A 5 -4.94 14.78 -2.38
N ASP A 6 -4.93 15.85 -1.60
CA ASP A 6 -5.93 16.03 -0.56
C ASP A 6 -7.14 16.85 -1.06
N GLU A 7 -8.18 16.91 -0.22
CA GLU A 7 -9.42 17.62 -0.50
C GLU A 7 -9.28 19.14 -0.55
N ASN A 8 -8.18 19.70 -0.03
CA ASN A 8 -7.87 21.11 -0.04
C ASN A 8 -7.03 21.51 -1.26
N GLY A 9 -6.75 20.59 -2.17
CA GLY A 9 -5.94 20.83 -3.36
C GLY A 9 -4.43 20.90 -3.07
N ALA A 10 -3.96 20.36 -1.95
CA ALA A 10 -2.55 20.15 -1.72
C ALA A 10 -2.09 18.80 -2.25
N LEU A 11 -1.04 18.80 -3.04
CA LEU A 11 -0.37 17.59 -3.51
C LEU A 11 0.70 17.18 -2.51
N TRP A 12 0.51 16.05 -1.87
CA TRP A 12 1.48 15.42 -0.98
C TRP A 12 2.46 14.58 -1.78
N ILE A 13 3.75 14.78 -1.53
CA ILE A 13 4.85 14.19 -2.30
C ILE A 13 5.79 13.50 -1.33
N LEU A 14 5.86 12.19 -1.39
CA LEU A 14 6.82 11.40 -0.63
C LEU A 14 8.02 11.09 -1.50
N THR A 15 9.19 11.49 -1.06
CA THR A 15 10.47 11.21 -1.73
C THR A 15 11.37 10.39 -0.81
N LYS A 16 12.53 9.98 -1.31
CA LYS A 16 13.57 9.38 -0.45
C LYS A 16 14.06 10.34 0.63
N GLY A 17 13.96 11.65 0.39
CA GLY A 17 14.40 12.69 1.33
C GLY A 17 13.36 13.12 2.36
N GLY A 18 12.12 12.60 2.27
CA GLY A 18 11.06 12.94 3.21
C GLY A 18 9.73 13.30 2.57
N LEU A 19 8.85 13.84 3.39
CA LEU A 19 7.51 14.27 3.02
C LEU A 19 7.47 15.77 2.69
N HIS A 20 6.76 16.09 1.61
CA HIS A 20 6.55 17.46 1.14
C HIS A 20 5.08 17.66 0.80
N SER A 21 4.58 18.89 0.89
CA SER A 21 3.30 19.27 0.29
C SER A 21 3.53 20.41 -0.70
N MET A 22 2.77 20.38 -1.79
CA MET A 22 2.74 21.45 -2.77
C MET A 22 1.31 21.98 -2.92
N ASN A 23 1.12 23.27 -2.71
CA ASN A 23 -0.13 23.91 -3.05
C ASN A 23 -0.20 24.09 -4.58
N ILE A 24 -1.19 23.46 -5.22
CA ILE A 24 -1.29 23.41 -6.69
C ILE A 24 -1.51 24.81 -7.28
N SER A 25 -2.26 25.68 -6.60
CA SER A 25 -2.62 27.00 -7.12
C SER A 25 -1.44 27.96 -7.21
N ASN A 26 -0.58 27.99 -6.19
CA ASN A 26 0.56 28.91 -6.12
C ASN A 26 1.93 28.24 -6.22
N ARG A 27 1.94 26.89 -6.38
CA ARG A 27 3.13 26.04 -6.48
C ARG A 27 4.11 26.15 -5.28
N LYS A 28 3.64 26.67 -4.16
CA LYS A 28 4.45 26.74 -2.94
C LYS A 28 4.66 25.34 -2.37
N ILE A 29 5.92 24.99 -2.12
CA ILE A 29 6.30 23.71 -1.52
C ILE A 29 6.64 23.95 -0.04
N THR A 30 6.12 23.08 0.81
CA THR A 30 6.46 22.98 2.23
C THR A 30 7.08 21.62 2.48
N SER A 31 8.20 21.57 3.18
CA SER A 31 8.88 20.33 3.55
C SER A 31 8.64 20.02 5.01
N TYR A 32 8.42 18.74 5.30
CA TYR A 32 8.21 18.23 6.64
C TYR A 32 9.38 17.31 6.98
N PRO A 33 10.47 17.87 7.53
CA PRO A 33 11.65 17.07 7.87
C PRO A 33 11.30 16.10 8.99
N TYR A 34 11.76 14.89 8.83
CA TYR A 34 11.67 13.86 9.86
C TYR A 34 13.06 13.23 10.07
N LYS A 35 13.17 12.31 11.00
CA LYS A 35 14.45 11.69 11.35
C LYS A 35 15.21 11.19 10.11
N GLN A 36 16.52 11.38 10.11
CA GLN A 36 17.39 10.85 9.06
C GLN A 36 17.43 9.32 9.13
N GLY A 37 17.60 8.67 7.99
CA GLY A 37 17.80 7.23 7.90
C GLY A 37 16.55 6.42 7.54
N PHE A 38 15.37 7.05 7.41
CA PHE A 38 14.17 6.34 6.96
C PHE A 38 14.15 6.14 5.44
N SER A 39 13.96 4.90 5.02
CA SER A 39 13.82 4.55 3.60
C SER A 39 12.33 4.51 3.21
N TYR A 40 11.76 5.66 2.87
CA TYR A 40 10.36 5.76 2.46
C TYR A 40 10.07 5.02 1.14
N ARG A 41 8.96 4.32 1.09
CA ARG A 41 8.57 3.49 -0.06
C ARG A 41 7.27 3.95 -0.72
N ASN A 42 6.21 4.08 0.05
CA ASN A 42 4.85 4.33 -0.42
C ASN A 42 4.06 5.17 0.58
N MET A 43 2.91 5.68 0.13
CA MET A 43 2.04 6.53 0.92
C MET A 43 0.59 6.33 0.50
N THR A 44 -0.31 6.31 1.49
CA THR A 44 -1.75 6.44 1.26
C THR A 44 -2.37 7.41 2.27
N ARG A 45 -3.57 7.90 1.98
CA ARG A 45 -4.26 8.89 2.81
C ARG A 45 -5.63 8.38 3.24
N ILE A 46 -5.96 8.60 4.51
CA ILE A 46 -7.32 8.45 5.04
C ILE A 46 -7.66 9.71 5.84
N GLY A 47 -8.61 10.48 5.36
CA GLY A 47 -8.97 11.76 5.96
C GLY A 47 -7.78 12.71 6.06
N LYS A 48 -7.46 13.16 7.27
CA LYS A 48 -6.34 14.07 7.57
C LYS A 48 -5.04 13.34 7.97
N LYS A 49 -4.95 12.05 7.72
CA LYS A 49 -3.76 11.26 8.05
C LYS A 49 -3.12 10.68 6.79
N LEU A 50 -1.81 10.85 6.68
CA LEU A 50 -0.98 10.16 5.70
C LEU A 50 -0.29 8.98 6.38
N TYR A 51 -0.46 7.80 5.81
CA TYR A 51 0.24 6.59 6.21
C TYR A 51 1.41 6.36 5.28
N LEU A 52 2.60 6.24 5.85
CA LEU A 52 3.87 6.16 5.13
C LEU A 52 4.52 4.81 5.41
N GLY A 53 4.70 4.01 4.38
CA GLY A 53 5.42 2.76 4.47
C GLY A 53 6.91 2.95 4.26
N THR A 54 7.70 2.26 5.08
CA THR A 54 9.17 2.28 5.01
C THR A 54 9.73 0.90 4.74
N MET A 55 11.01 0.86 4.37
CA MET A 55 11.76 -0.40 4.13
C MET A 55 12.43 -0.94 5.40
N ASP A 56 12.34 -0.22 6.52
CA ASP A 56 13.18 -0.48 7.70
C ASP A 56 12.51 -0.17 9.04
N HIS A 57 11.49 0.70 9.07
CA HIS A 57 10.86 1.20 10.30
C HIS A 57 9.34 0.98 10.34
N GLY A 58 8.81 0.08 9.50
CA GLY A 58 7.39 -0.25 9.47
C GLY A 58 6.53 0.92 8.96
N LEU A 59 5.39 1.11 9.61
CA LEU A 59 4.39 2.08 9.22
C LEU A 59 4.45 3.32 10.11
N LEU A 60 4.57 4.49 9.46
CA LEU A 60 4.43 5.79 10.12
C LEU A 60 3.08 6.42 9.78
N CYS A 61 2.64 7.32 10.64
CA CYS A 61 1.50 8.19 10.39
C CYS A 61 1.94 9.66 10.52
N PHE A 62 1.55 10.48 9.54
CA PHE A 62 1.67 11.93 9.60
C PHE A 62 0.27 12.54 9.69
N ASP A 63 0.05 13.37 10.69
CA ASP A 63 -1.21 14.11 10.86
C ASP A 63 -1.10 15.47 10.15
N ILE A 64 -1.90 15.63 9.10
CA ILE A 64 -1.92 16.86 8.28
C ILE A 64 -2.34 18.08 9.11
N SER A 65 -3.18 17.91 10.14
CA SER A 65 -3.71 19.03 10.93
C SER A 65 -2.69 19.56 11.93
N THR A 66 -1.86 18.69 12.50
CA THR A 66 -0.85 19.06 13.50
C THR A 66 0.56 19.20 12.92
N GLY A 67 0.80 18.57 11.76
CA GLY A 67 2.14 18.49 11.17
C GLY A 67 3.07 17.51 11.90
N GLU A 68 2.53 16.60 12.69
CA GLU A 68 3.31 15.68 13.53
C GLU A 68 3.37 14.28 12.95
N PHE A 69 4.54 13.64 13.12
CA PHE A 69 4.76 12.24 12.80
C PHE A 69 4.55 11.36 14.05
N LYS A 70 3.99 10.16 13.83
CA LYS A 70 3.89 9.10 14.82
C LYS A 70 4.51 7.82 14.28
N GLU A 71 5.38 7.20 15.07
CA GLU A 71 6.05 5.92 14.80
C GLU A 71 5.36 4.78 15.55
N ASN A 72 5.71 3.55 15.16
CA ASN A 72 5.30 2.32 15.86
C ASN A 72 3.79 2.26 16.12
N ILE A 73 3.01 2.75 15.17
CA ILE A 73 1.56 2.86 15.31
C ILE A 73 0.87 1.50 15.27
N ILE A 74 1.57 0.47 14.77
CA ILE A 74 1.10 -0.92 14.72
C ILE A 74 2.30 -1.86 14.57
N ASP A 75 2.23 -3.01 15.23
CA ASP A 75 3.15 -4.13 15.01
C ASP A 75 2.54 -5.09 13.99
N LEU A 76 3.22 -5.27 12.86
CA LEU A 76 2.84 -6.17 11.77
C LEU A 76 3.72 -7.42 11.71
N GLY A 77 4.64 -7.60 12.69
CA GLY A 77 5.65 -8.65 12.64
C GLY A 77 6.67 -8.49 11.51
N CYS A 78 6.66 -7.34 10.82
CA CYS A 78 7.56 -7.02 9.72
C CYS A 78 7.70 -5.50 9.59
N ASN A 79 8.94 -5.02 9.44
CA ASN A 79 9.24 -3.59 9.29
C ASN A 79 9.37 -3.13 7.83
N VAL A 80 9.26 -4.06 6.87
CA VAL A 80 9.37 -3.76 5.44
C VAL A 80 7.98 -3.62 4.84
N ILE A 81 7.54 -2.38 4.60
CA ILE A 81 6.25 -2.08 4.00
C ILE A 81 6.42 -1.80 2.51
N MET A 82 5.98 -2.74 1.69
CA MET A 82 6.15 -2.67 0.24
C MET A 82 5.02 -1.95 -0.48
N SER A 83 3.81 -2.07 0.02
CA SER A 83 2.64 -1.46 -0.60
C SER A 83 1.59 -1.03 0.42
N LEU A 84 0.89 0.07 0.09
CA LEU A 84 -0.21 0.61 0.88
C LEU A 84 -1.37 0.96 -0.06
N SER A 85 -2.57 0.65 0.39
CA SER A 85 -3.82 1.10 -0.21
C SER A 85 -4.83 1.41 0.90
N SER A 86 -5.88 2.11 0.58
CA SER A 86 -6.96 2.42 1.53
C SER A 86 -8.30 2.48 0.82
N ASP A 87 -9.38 2.29 1.56
CA ASP A 87 -10.74 2.43 1.08
C ASP A 87 -11.49 3.57 1.79
N GLU A 88 -12.71 3.83 1.32
CA GLU A 88 -13.61 4.85 1.89
C GLU A 88 -14.18 4.45 3.27
N LYS A 89 -13.98 3.19 3.70
CA LYS A 89 -14.46 2.66 4.99
C LYS A 89 -13.43 2.77 6.11
N ASN A 90 -12.37 3.55 5.90
CA ASN A 90 -11.25 3.70 6.82
C ASN A 90 -10.48 2.39 7.09
N LEU A 91 -10.42 1.51 6.10
CA LEU A 91 -9.52 0.37 6.11
C LEU A 91 -8.22 0.73 5.39
N LEU A 92 -7.13 0.36 6.00
CA LEU A 92 -5.78 0.43 5.48
C LEU A 92 -5.34 -0.98 5.11
N TYR A 93 -4.90 -1.16 3.88
CA TYR A 93 -4.38 -2.41 3.34
C TYR A 93 -2.87 -2.29 3.23
N ILE A 94 -2.14 -3.18 3.91
CA ILE A 94 -0.70 -3.09 4.08
C ILE A 94 -0.06 -4.36 3.55
N GLY A 95 0.73 -4.24 2.50
CA GLY A 95 1.55 -5.32 1.97
C GLY A 95 2.98 -5.23 2.51
N THR A 96 3.47 -6.34 3.05
CA THR A 96 4.81 -6.45 3.62
C THR A 96 5.74 -7.29 2.75
N ASP A 97 7.03 -7.21 3.01
CA ASP A 97 7.99 -8.16 2.46
C ASP A 97 8.38 -9.18 3.55
N GLY A 98 7.63 -10.28 3.58
CA GLY A 98 7.90 -11.39 4.47
C GLY A 98 6.74 -11.79 5.40
N ASN A 99 5.73 -10.94 5.61
CA ASN A 99 4.58 -11.27 6.49
C ASN A 99 3.21 -11.07 5.82
N GLY A 100 3.16 -11.15 4.48
CA GLY A 100 1.91 -11.13 3.72
C GLY A 100 1.19 -9.79 3.71
N VAL A 101 -0.14 -9.81 3.79
CA VAL A 101 -1.00 -8.63 3.73
C VAL A 101 -1.86 -8.51 4.99
N HIS A 102 -1.98 -7.28 5.50
CA HIS A 102 -2.76 -6.95 6.69
C HIS A 102 -3.83 -5.92 6.36
N PHE A 103 -5.04 -6.15 6.82
CA PHE A 103 -6.15 -5.21 6.78
C PHE A 103 -6.30 -4.60 8.16
N VAL A 104 -6.16 -3.29 8.25
CA VAL A 104 -6.06 -2.56 9.50
C VAL A 104 -7.12 -1.47 9.55
N SER A 105 -7.85 -1.39 10.66
CA SER A 105 -8.76 -0.27 10.90
C SER A 105 -7.95 0.99 11.23
N ALA A 106 -8.08 2.03 10.40
CA ALA A 106 -7.42 3.32 10.63
C ALA A 106 -7.97 4.08 11.83
N ASN A 107 -9.15 3.71 12.33
CA ASN A 107 -9.78 4.37 13.49
C ASN A 107 -9.06 4.05 14.81
N ASN A 108 -8.55 2.82 14.95
CA ASN A 108 -7.95 2.34 16.20
C ASN A 108 -6.63 1.60 16.01
N MET A 109 -6.12 1.52 14.78
CA MET A 109 -4.90 0.82 14.38
C MET A 109 -4.89 -0.66 14.80
N LYS A 110 -6.06 -1.33 14.77
CA LYS A 110 -6.16 -2.76 15.02
C LYS A 110 -6.17 -3.54 13.72
N ILE A 111 -5.46 -4.65 13.70
CA ILE A 111 -5.51 -5.62 12.61
C ILE A 111 -6.91 -6.25 12.63
N VAL A 112 -7.63 -6.12 11.52
CA VAL A 112 -8.96 -6.71 11.30
C VAL A 112 -8.80 -8.09 10.68
N ARG A 113 -7.83 -8.23 9.76
CA ARG A 113 -7.57 -9.48 9.05
C ARG A 113 -6.11 -9.53 8.58
N SER A 114 -5.54 -10.71 8.55
CA SER A 114 -4.20 -10.97 7.98
C SER A 114 -4.26 -12.18 7.06
N PHE A 115 -3.50 -12.12 5.98
CA PHE A 115 -3.35 -13.23 5.06
C PHE A 115 -1.86 -13.45 4.79
N CYS A 116 -1.43 -14.65 5.07
CA CYS A 116 -0.07 -15.11 4.82
C CYS A 116 -0.08 -16.30 3.86
N TYR A 117 1.05 -16.54 3.23
CA TYR A 117 1.27 -17.75 2.46
C TYR A 117 1.16 -18.97 3.37
N GLU A 118 0.44 -19.99 2.91
CA GLU A 118 0.26 -21.26 3.60
C GLU A 118 0.54 -22.39 2.61
N SER A 119 1.54 -23.20 2.90
CA SER A 119 1.94 -24.30 2.02
C SER A 119 0.81 -25.32 1.86
N GLY A 120 0.48 -25.66 0.61
CA GLY A 120 -0.59 -26.60 0.30
C GLY A 120 -2.00 -26.00 0.27
N ASN A 121 -2.20 -24.78 0.76
CA ASN A 121 -3.48 -24.09 0.71
C ASN A 121 -3.59 -23.24 -0.57
N LYS A 122 -4.34 -23.73 -1.56
CA LYS A 122 -4.58 -23.03 -2.84
C LYS A 122 -5.46 -21.78 -2.70
N GLN A 123 -6.10 -21.57 -1.55
CA GLN A 123 -6.95 -20.43 -1.27
C GLN A 123 -6.24 -19.35 -0.44
N ALA A 124 -5.01 -19.62 0.01
CA ALA A 124 -4.15 -18.61 0.61
C ALA A 124 -3.45 -17.76 -0.46
N ILE A 125 -2.89 -16.64 -0.05
CA ILE A 125 -2.00 -15.85 -0.93
C ILE A 125 -0.75 -16.64 -1.30
N ARG A 126 -0.22 -16.41 -2.50
CA ARG A 126 0.91 -17.18 -3.05
C ARG A 126 2.26 -16.84 -2.46
N SER A 127 2.40 -15.68 -1.83
CA SER A 127 3.66 -15.23 -1.23
C SER A 127 3.43 -14.25 -0.10
N ASN A 128 4.36 -14.21 0.84
CA ASN A 128 4.42 -13.18 1.88
C ASN A 128 5.09 -11.88 1.43
N SER A 129 5.63 -11.82 0.20
CA SER A 129 6.26 -10.63 -0.39
C SER A 129 5.25 -9.92 -1.29
N VAL A 130 4.53 -8.95 -0.73
CA VAL A 130 3.40 -8.23 -1.36
C VAL A 130 3.85 -6.85 -1.83
N TYR A 131 4.15 -6.73 -3.12
CA TYR A 131 4.79 -5.54 -3.71
C TYR A 131 3.82 -4.49 -4.23
N ALA A 132 2.59 -4.90 -4.56
CA ALA A 132 1.55 -3.99 -5.00
C ALA A 132 0.20 -4.36 -4.38
N LEU A 133 -0.58 -3.36 -4.00
CA LEU A 133 -1.94 -3.48 -3.48
C LEU A 133 -2.82 -2.43 -4.12
N LEU A 134 -4.01 -2.84 -4.51
CA LEU A 134 -5.05 -1.95 -4.96
C LEU A 134 -6.40 -2.46 -4.47
N VAL A 135 -7.21 -1.57 -3.94
CA VAL A 135 -8.64 -1.82 -3.72
C VAL A 135 -9.39 -1.03 -4.78
N ASP A 136 -10.13 -1.73 -5.62
CA ASP A 136 -10.90 -1.09 -6.67
C ASP A 136 -12.27 -0.60 -6.15
N ARG A 137 -13.02 0.11 -7.01
CA ARG A 137 -14.32 0.68 -6.66
C ARG A 137 -15.41 -0.36 -6.37
N GLU A 138 -15.21 -1.58 -6.86
CA GLU A 138 -16.11 -2.71 -6.63
C GLU A 138 -15.78 -3.44 -5.31
N GLY A 139 -14.70 -3.02 -4.64
CA GLY A 139 -14.21 -3.63 -3.40
C GLY A 139 -13.40 -4.90 -3.64
N VAL A 140 -12.94 -5.12 -4.88
CA VAL A 140 -11.99 -6.19 -5.17
C VAL A 140 -10.59 -5.75 -4.74
N ILE A 141 -9.92 -6.60 -4.01
CA ILE A 141 -8.56 -6.38 -3.53
C ILE A 141 -7.61 -7.14 -4.44
N TRP A 142 -6.74 -6.40 -5.10
CA TRP A 142 -5.72 -6.91 -6.02
C TRP A 142 -4.37 -6.91 -5.33
N ILE A 143 -3.66 -8.04 -5.38
CA ILE A 143 -2.41 -8.28 -4.67
C ILE A 143 -1.35 -8.73 -5.66
N GLY A 144 -0.36 -7.87 -5.89
CA GLY A 144 0.79 -8.16 -6.73
C GLY A 144 1.97 -8.65 -5.89
N PHE A 145 2.57 -9.76 -6.33
CA PHE A 145 3.71 -10.39 -5.64
C PHE A 145 5.03 -10.15 -6.36
N TYR A 146 6.11 -10.28 -5.61
CA TYR A 146 7.43 -10.35 -6.20
C TYR A 146 7.56 -11.68 -6.96
N GLN A 147 7.75 -11.60 -8.28
CA GLN A 147 7.98 -12.75 -9.19
C GLN A 147 6.87 -13.82 -9.29
N LEU A 148 5.73 -13.64 -8.63
CA LEU A 148 4.67 -14.66 -8.59
C LEU A 148 3.32 -14.19 -9.19
N GLY A 149 3.32 -13.03 -9.87
CA GLY A 149 2.11 -12.53 -10.54
C GLY A 149 1.10 -11.91 -9.61
N LEU A 150 -0.19 -12.12 -9.84
CA LEU A 150 -1.30 -11.38 -9.26
C LEU A 150 -2.38 -12.31 -8.71
N ASP A 151 -2.83 -12.06 -7.49
CA ASP A 151 -4.05 -12.62 -6.91
C ASP A 151 -5.09 -11.53 -6.68
N TYR A 152 -6.34 -11.92 -6.56
CA TYR A 152 -7.42 -11.04 -6.17
C TYR A 152 -8.40 -11.72 -5.21
N THR A 153 -9.08 -10.93 -4.41
CA THR A 153 -10.12 -11.40 -3.49
C THR A 153 -11.14 -10.30 -3.23
N LEU A 154 -12.35 -10.71 -2.84
CA LEU A 154 -13.31 -9.80 -2.23
C LEU A 154 -13.09 -9.76 -0.72
N TYR A 155 -13.17 -8.59 -0.11
CA TYR A 155 -12.99 -8.40 1.34
C TYR A 155 -13.79 -9.41 2.18
N GLN A 156 -15.01 -9.73 1.76
CA GLN A 156 -15.91 -10.61 2.50
C GLN A 156 -15.59 -12.10 2.32
N SER A 157 -15.07 -12.51 1.17
CA SER A 157 -14.86 -13.94 0.86
C SER A 157 -13.68 -14.53 1.62
N GLY A 158 -12.59 -13.75 1.76
CA GLY A 158 -11.34 -14.24 2.33
C GLY A 158 -10.65 -15.33 1.50
N LEU A 159 -11.19 -15.64 0.31
CA LEU A 159 -10.65 -16.63 -0.61
C LEU A 159 -9.95 -15.90 -1.76
N PHE A 160 -8.73 -16.30 -2.06
CA PHE A 160 -7.94 -15.73 -3.14
C PHE A 160 -8.09 -16.52 -4.44
N SER A 161 -8.18 -15.79 -5.53
CA SER A 161 -8.14 -16.33 -6.88
C SER A 161 -6.95 -15.78 -7.62
N THR A 162 -6.31 -16.65 -8.40
CA THR A 162 -5.20 -16.24 -9.26
C THR A 162 -5.73 -15.56 -10.51
N TYR A 163 -5.24 -14.38 -10.81
CA TYR A 163 -5.39 -13.79 -12.14
C TYR A 163 -4.41 -14.50 -13.07
N ALA A 164 -4.92 -15.11 -14.15
CA ALA A 164 -4.13 -15.95 -15.05
C ALA A 164 -2.92 -15.21 -15.60
N TYR A 165 -1.79 -15.91 -15.73
CA TYR A 165 -0.61 -15.48 -16.45
C TYR A 165 -1.01 -14.91 -17.82
N LEU A 166 -0.51 -13.73 -18.16
CA LEU A 166 -0.57 -13.24 -19.51
C LEU A 166 0.20 -14.23 -20.41
N PRO A 167 -0.44 -14.86 -21.42
CA PRO A 167 0.16 -15.96 -22.19
C PRO A 167 1.33 -15.58 -23.10
N TYR A 168 1.78 -14.33 -23.04
CA TYR A 168 2.82 -13.77 -23.92
C TYR A 168 4.22 -13.69 -23.31
N PHE A 169 4.40 -14.05 -22.05
CA PHE A 169 5.73 -14.01 -21.42
C PHE A 169 6.15 -15.40 -20.96
N ASP A 170 7.17 -15.92 -21.60
CA ASP A 170 7.77 -17.24 -21.36
C ASP A 170 8.60 -17.31 -20.06
N SER A 171 8.61 -16.24 -19.27
CA SER A 171 9.31 -16.19 -17.98
C SER A 171 8.34 -16.35 -16.80
N LYS A 172 8.58 -17.35 -16.00
CA LYS A 172 7.85 -17.63 -14.75
C LYS A 172 7.99 -16.55 -13.67
N GLU A 173 8.71 -15.47 -13.95
CA GLU A 173 9.16 -14.48 -12.98
C GLU A 173 8.78 -13.07 -13.45
N MET A 174 7.51 -12.69 -13.29
CA MET A 174 7.09 -11.29 -13.49
C MET A 174 6.77 -10.63 -12.14
N PRO A 175 7.62 -9.71 -11.67
CA PRO A 175 7.29 -8.91 -10.49
C PRO A 175 6.16 -7.93 -10.83
N VAL A 176 5.08 -7.96 -10.08
CA VAL A 176 4.04 -6.93 -10.16
C VAL A 176 4.43 -5.79 -9.22
N ARG A 177 4.76 -4.64 -9.78
CA ARG A 177 5.23 -3.45 -9.03
C ARG A 177 4.20 -2.36 -8.88
N ALA A 178 3.22 -2.34 -9.75
CA ALA A 178 2.13 -1.38 -9.71
C ALA A 178 0.84 -1.98 -10.25
N ILE A 179 -0.28 -1.56 -9.69
CA ILE A 179 -1.62 -1.90 -10.15
C ILE A 179 -2.41 -0.60 -10.21
N ALA A 180 -3.10 -0.36 -11.32
CA ALA A 180 -4.00 0.77 -11.48
C ALA A 180 -5.27 0.32 -12.19
N VAL A 181 -6.38 1.01 -11.91
CA VAL A 181 -7.67 0.78 -12.58
C VAL A 181 -8.08 2.07 -13.27
N SER A 182 -8.34 1.99 -14.57
CA SER A 182 -9.05 3.03 -15.31
C SER A 182 -10.55 2.76 -15.30
N LYS A 183 -11.35 3.59 -16.01
CA LYS A 183 -12.79 3.39 -16.09
C LYS A 183 -13.18 2.04 -16.72
N ASP A 184 -12.40 1.57 -17.67
CA ASP A 184 -12.74 0.43 -18.53
C ASP A 184 -11.68 -0.68 -18.51
N GLU A 185 -10.49 -0.45 -17.94
CA GLU A 185 -9.38 -1.40 -17.99
C GLU A 185 -8.58 -1.43 -16.69
N LYS A 186 -7.99 -2.58 -16.40
CA LYS A 186 -7.04 -2.78 -15.30
C LYS A 186 -5.63 -2.80 -15.87
N LEU A 187 -4.76 -1.92 -15.38
CA LEU A 187 -3.39 -1.79 -15.81
C LEU A 187 -2.47 -2.42 -14.76
N ILE A 188 -1.60 -3.32 -15.21
CA ILE A 188 -0.63 -4.01 -14.36
C ILE A 188 0.76 -3.63 -14.87
N GLY A 189 1.60 -3.07 -13.99
CA GLY A 189 2.98 -2.72 -14.29
C GLY A 189 3.97 -3.70 -13.65
N SER A 190 4.99 -4.09 -14.40
CA SER A 190 6.12 -4.92 -13.96
C SER A 190 7.40 -4.12 -13.77
#